data_79c372ffcebfa42746cde26fb141d65e
#
_entry.id   79c372ffcebfa42746cde26fb141d65e
#
_cell.length_a   1.000
_cell.length_b   1.000
_cell.length_c   1.000
_cell.angle_alpha   90.00
_cell.angle_beta   90.00
_cell.angle_gamma   90.00
#
_symmetry.space_group_name_H-M   'P 1'
#
loop_
_entity.id
_entity.type
_entity.pdbx_description
1 polymer ?
#
loop_
_entity_poly.entity_id
_entity_poly.type
_entity_poly.pdbx_seq_one_letter_code
_entity_poly.pdbx_strand_id
1 'polypeptide(L)'
;LCRIKDGNQKTFWSILERYFNSKYIIFEFKNYSKPITQKEIYTTERYLYSKALRGVAIVIAANGYEENAYWATKGSLRENGKLIILFDTEDLIAMNKMKMEQEDPANYLLNKLDDLLLELEK
;
A
#
# COMPACT_ATOMS: atom_id res chain seq x y z
N LEU A 1 -2.06 -11.73 -5.37
CA LEU A 1 -0.64 -11.49 -5.64
C LEU A 1 -0.46 -11.09 -7.11
N CYS A 2 0.13 -9.93 -7.34
CA CYS A 2 0.37 -9.43 -8.69
C CYS A 2 1.85 -9.17 -8.92
N ARG A 3 2.32 -9.49 -10.12
CA ARG A 3 3.71 -9.25 -10.49
C ARG A 3 3.86 -7.85 -11.10
N ILE A 4 4.90 -7.13 -10.67
CA ILE A 4 5.23 -5.83 -11.23
C ILE A 4 5.90 -6.03 -12.60
N LYS A 5 5.37 -5.36 -13.62
CA LYS A 5 5.86 -5.47 -15.01
C LYS A 5 6.25 -4.13 -15.57
N ASP A 6 6.89 -3.31 -14.81
CA ASP A 6 7.21 -1.97 -15.26
C ASP A 6 8.67 -1.82 -15.62
N GLY A 7 8.94 -1.41 -16.86
CA GLY A 7 10.28 -1.10 -17.30
C GLY A 7 10.69 0.37 -17.11
N ASN A 8 9.76 1.24 -16.72
CA ASN A 8 10.04 2.66 -16.52
C ASN A 8 10.57 2.91 -15.12
N GLN A 9 11.79 3.42 -15.02
CA GLN A 9 12.49 3.56 -13.75
C GLN A 9 11.98 4.69 -12.86
N LYS A 10 11.04 5.53 -13.33
CA LYS A 10 10.54 6.67 -12.57
C LYS A 10 9.11 6.47 -12.05
N THR A 11 8.55 5.30 -12.24
CA THR A 11 7.18 5.03 -11.83
C THR A 11 7.12 4.50 -10.41
N PHE A 12 5.92 4.54 -9.83
CA PHE A 12 5.66 3.94 -8.54
C PHE A 12 6.11 2.46 -8.50
N TRP A 13 5.81 1.71 -9.57
CA TRP A 13 6.13 0.28 -9.63
C TRP A 13 7.63 0.01 -9.58
N SER A 14 8.42 0.82 -10.28
CA SER A 14 9.87 0.65 -10.27
C SER A 14 10.47 0.99 -8.91
N ILE A 15 9.88 1.94 -8.19
CA ILE A 15 10.30 2.27 -6.84
C ILE A 15 10.12 1.07 -5.91
N LEU A 16 8.99 0.35 -6.05
CA LEU A 16 8.76 -0.84 -5.24
C LEU A 16 9.82 -1.92 -5.48
N GLU A 17 10.19 -2.16 -6.74
CA GLU A 17 11.23 -3.13 -7.04
C GLU A 17 12.59 -2.71 -6.48
N ARG A 18 12.94 -1.44 -6.64
CA ARG A 18 14.28 -0.96 -6.32
C ARG A 18 14.49 -0.80 -4.81
N TYR A 19 13.52 -0.25 -4.11
CA TYR A 19 13.71 0.15 -2.72
C TYR A 19 13.02 -0.75 -1.71
N PHE A 20 12.04 -1.53 -2.12
CA PHE A 20 11.30 -2.42 -1.22
C PHE A 20 11.51 -3.89 -1.53
N ASN A 21 12.40 -4.20 -2.46
CA ASN A 21 12.74 -5.57 -2.85
C ASN A 21 11.49 -6.37 -3.16
N SER A 22 10.56 -5.77 -3.89
CA SER A 22 9.26 -6.35 -4.16
C SER A 22 9.02 -6.47 -5.66
N LYS A 23 8.93 -7.70 -6.16
CA LYS A 23 8.51 -8.00 -7.52
C LYS A 23 7.05 -8.40 -7.58
N TYR A 24 6.48 -8.73 -6.43
CA TYR A 24 5.09 -9.14 -6.29
C TYR A 24 4.43 -8.25 -5.26
N ILE A 25 3.18 -7.93 -5.48
CA ILE A 25 2.37 -7.13 -4.56
C ILE A 25 1.20 -7.97 -4.10
N ILE A 26 0.94 -7.94 -2.80
CA ILE A 26 -0.23 -8.57 -2.23
C ILE A 26 -1.35 -7.55 -2.22
N PHE A 27 -2.48 -7.90 -2.82
CA PHE A 27 -3.71 -7.11 -2.72
C PHE A 27 -4.68 -7.83 -1.81
N GLU A 28 -5.15 -7.14 -0.78
CA GLU A 28 -6.16 -7.67 0.12
C GLU A 28 -7.37 -6.75 0.14
N PHE A 29 -8.54 -7.31 -0.08
CA PHE A 29 -9.78 -6.57 -0.01
C PHE A 29 -10.49 -6.96 1.29
N LYS A 30 -10.68 -5.97 2.17
CA LYS A 30 -11.32 -6.16 3.47
C LYS A 30 -12.72 -5.55 3.43
N ASN A 31 -13.71 -6.40 3.20
CA ASN A 31 -15.12 -5.99 3.14
C ASN A 31 -15.80 -6.27 4.48
N TYR A 32 -15.30 -5.69 5.53
CA TYR A 32 -15.85 -5.83 6.87
C TYR A 32 -16.90 -4.75 7.11
N SER A 33 -17.89 -5.06 7.97
CA SER A 33 -18.93 -4.10 8.33
C SER A 33 -18.40 -2.95 9.18
N LYS A 34 -17.24 -3.12 9.79
CA LYS A 34 -16.61 -2.10 10.64
C LYS A 34 -15.26 -1.71 10.05
N PRO A 35 -14.74 -0.52 10.40
CA PRO A 35 -13.38 -0.16 9.99
C PRO A 35 -12.36 -1.17 10.49
N ILE A 36 -11.32 -1.42 9.69
CA ILE A 36 -10.25 -2.32 10.11
C ILE A 36 -9.35 -1.64 11.13
N THR A 37 -8.66 -2.46 11.91
CA THR A 37 -7.79 -2.00 12.99
C THR A 37 -6.36 -2.52 12.77
N GLN A 38 -5.48 -2.21 13.71
CA GLN A 38 -4.11 -2.69 13.67
C GLN A 38 -4.00 -4.21 13.58
N LYS A 39 -5.00 -4.93 14.05
CA LYS A 39 -5.01 -6.39 14.01
C LYS A 39 -4.91 -6.90 12.57
N GLU A 40 -5.65 -6.30 11.66
CA GLU A 40 -5.65 -6.68 10.26
C GLU A 40 -4.31 -6.36 9.60
N ILE A 41 -3.67 -5.27 10.02
CA ILE A 41 -2.35 -4.90 9.52
C ILE A 41 -1.29 -5.92 9.96
N TYR A 42 -1.31 -6.34 11.20
CA TYR A 42 -0.37 -7.35 11.69
C TYR A 42 -0.55 -8.68 10.98
N THR A 43 -1.78 -9.04 10.66
CA THR A 43 -2.06 -10.25 9.89
C THR A 43 -1.48 -10.17 8.50
N THR A 44 -1.69 -9.03 7.82
CA THR A 44 -1.14 -8.80 6.48
C THR A 44 0.39 -8.82 6.50
N GLU A 45 0.99 -8.21 7.50
CA GLU A 45 2.46 -8.14 7.61
C GLU A 45 3.10 -9.51 7.60
N ARG A 46 2.43 -10.53 8.15
CA ARG A 46 2.96 -11.90 8.18
C ARG A 46 3.14 -12.52 6.81
N TYR A 47 2.43 -12.02 5.80
CA TYR A 47 2.53 -12.53 4.43
C TYR A 47 3.60 -11.81 3.62
N LEU A 48 4.26 -10.81 4.19
CA LEU A 48 5.26 -10.03 3.48
C LEU A 48 6.65 -10.57 3.80
N TYR A 49 7.28 -11.18 2.79
CA TYR A 49 8.62 -11.77 2.92
C TYR A 49 9.54 -11.19 1.86
N SER A 50 10.60 -10.53 2.29
CA SER A 50 11.56 -9.99 1.34
C SER A 50 12.27 -11.08 0.53
N LYS A 51 12.52 -12.24 1.13
CA LYS A 51 13.13 -13.37 0.44
C LYS A 51 12.24 -13.94 -0.67
N ALA A 52 10.94 -13.76 -0.56
CA ALA A 52 9.99 -14.15 -1.60
C ALA A 52 9.69 -12.99 -2.56
N LEU A 53 10.42 -11.89 -2.47
CA LEU A 53 10.27 -10.68 -3.28
C LEU A 53 8.86 -10.09 -3.20
N ARG A 54 8.25 -10.19 -2.03
CA ARG A 54 6.94 -9.61 -1.76
C ARG A 54 6.96 -8.83 -0.45
N GLY A 55 7.50 -7.63 -0.53
CA GLY A 55 7.61 -6.73 0.62
C GLY A 55 6.52 -5.67 0.67
N VAL A 56 5.55 -5.71 -0.24
CA VAL A 56 4.54 -4.67 -0.39
C VAL A 56 3.15 -5.27 -0.44
N ALA A 57 2.23 -4.68 0.30
CA ALA A 57 0.81 -5.01 0.24
C ALA A 57 -0.02 -3.74 0.07
N ILE A 58 -1.10 -3.86 -0.69
CA ILE A 58 -2.13 -2.81 -0.77
C ILE A 58 -3.38 -3.41 -0.15
N VAL A 59 -3.85 -2.79 0.92
CA VAL A 59 -5.02 -3.24 1.66
C VAL A 59 -6.15 -2.26 1.39
N ILE A 60 -7.24 -2.77 0.84
CA ILE A 60 -8.42 -1.97 0.52
C ILE A 60 -9.50 -2.27 1.55
N ALA A 61 -9.82 -1.30 2.39
CA ALA A 61 -10.81 -1.43 3.44
C ALA A 61 -12.10 -0.74 2.99
N ALA A 62 -13.13 -1.51 2.64
CA ALA A 62 -14.36 -0.97 2.10
C ALA A 62 -15.05 -0.01 3.07
N ASN A 63 -14.97 -0.27 4.37
CA ASN A 63 -15.59 0.57 5.40
C ASN A 63 -14.56 1.37 6.20
N GLY A 64 -13.39 1.61 5.59
CA GLY A 64 -12.37 2.46 6.19
C GLY A 64 -11.47 1.73 7.18
N TYR A 65 -10.62 2.50 7.84
CA TYR A 65 -9.68 1.98 8.81
C TYR A 65 -9.56 2.96 9.97
N GLU A 66 -9.28 2.41 11.15
CA GLU A 66 -9.05 3.22 12.32
C GLU A 66 -7.63 3.81 12.32
N GLU A 67 -7.41 4.85 13.10
CA GLU A 67 -6.12 5.51 13.20
C GLU A 67 -5.02 4.53 13.62
N ASN A 68 -5.33 3.60 14.52
CA ASN A 68 -4.35 2.62 14.96
C ASN A 68 -3.89 1.70 13.82
N ALA A 69 -4.75 1.45 12.81
CA ALA A 69 -4.36 0.68 11.63
C ALA A 69 -3.30 1.46 10.82
N TYR A 70 -3.54 2.74 10.62
CA TYR A 70 -2.58 3.59 9.91
C TYR A 70 -1.23 3.64 10.63
N TRP A 71 -1.25 3.80 11.95
CA TRP A 71 -0.02 3.80 12.75
C TRP A 71 0.71 2.45 12.68
N ALA A 72 -0.04 1.35 12.59
CA ALA A 72 0.57 0.04 12.43
C ALA A 72 1.31 -0.08 11.09
N THR A 73 0.80 0.54 10.03
CA THR A 73 1.51 0.55 8.74
C THR A 73 2.82 1.33 8.85
N LYS A 74 2.84 2.43 9.58
CA LYS A 74 4.05 3.20 9.81
C LYS A 74 5.08 2.37 10.59
N GLY A 75 4.64 1.66 11.61
CA GLY A 75 5.51 0.79 12.39
C GLY A 75 6.09 -0.34 11.55
N SER A 76 5.27 -0.96 10.72
CA SER A 76 5.72 -2.03 9.83
C SER A 76 6.82 -1.56 8.88
N LEU A 77 6.67 -0.38 8.32
CA LEU A 77 7.68 0.20 7.43
C LEU A 77 8.96 0.58 8.19
N ARG A 78 8.80 1.25 9.33
CA ARG A 78 9.94 1.73 10.12
C ARG A 78 10.77 0.58 10.68
N GLU A 79 10.11 -0.43 11.23
CA GLU A 79 10.80 -1.49 11.98
C GLU A 79 11.18 -2.68 11.13
N ASN A 80 10.39 -2.98 10.10
CA ASN A 80 10.57 -4.21 9.33
C ASN A 80 10.78 -3.96 7.84
N GLY A 81 10.73 -2.72 7.39
CA GLY A 81 10.92 -2.39 5.99
C GLY A 81 9.82 -2.90 5.06
N LYS A 82 8.66 -3.23 5.61
CA LYS A 82 7.53 -3.76 4.85
C LYS A 82 6.53 -2.65 4.59
N LEU A 83 6.17 -2.49 3.33
CA LEU A 83 5.27 -1.42 2.91
C LEU A 83 3.84 -1.93 2.82
N ILE A 84 2.96 -1.36 3.63
CA ILE A 84 1.53 -1.63 3.57
C ILE A 84 0.83 -0.30 3.31
N ILE A 85 0.14 -0.20 2.18
CA ILE A 85 -0.59 1.00 1.81
C ILE A 85 -2.07 0.75 2.04
N LEU A 86 -2.70 1.60 2.84
CA LEU A 86 -4.11 1.50 3.16
C LEU A 86 -4.94 2.34 2.22
N PHE A 87 -5.98 1.73 1.68
CA PHE A 87 -6.97 2.41 0.84
C PHE A 87 -8.35 2.22 1.43
N ASP A 88 -9.18 3.23 1.27
CA ASP A 88 -10.62 3.12 1.52
C ASP A 88 -11.38 3.33 0.21
N THR A 89 -12.70 3.35 0.29
CA THR A 89 -13.53 3.53 -0.90
C THR A 89 -13.30 4.88 -1.56
N GLU A 90 -13.06 5.93 -0.78
CA GLU A 90 -12.81 7.26 -1.35
C GLU A 90 -11.50 7.29 -2.15
N ASP A 91 -10.48 6.57 -1.71
CA ASP A 91 -9.24 6.45 -2.47
C ASP A 91 -9.48 5.79 -3.82
N LEU A 92 -10.32 4.75 -3.87
CA LEU A 92 -10.65 4.08 -5.12
C LEU A 92 -11.42 5.00 -6.06
N ILE A 93 -12.34 5.79 -5.51
CA ILE A 93 -13.10 6.77 -6.30
C ILE A 93 -12.16 7.81 -6.89
N ALA A 94 -11.23 8.30 -6.10
CA ALA A 94 -10.24 9.29 -6.55
C ALA A 94 -9.38 8.74 -7.70
N MET A 95 -8.91 7.49 -7.56
CA MET A 95 -8.11 6.85 -8.61
C MET A 95 -8.91 6.65 -9.90
N ASN A 96 -10.17 6.25 -9.77
CA ASN A 96 -11.04 6.08 -10.92
C ASN A 96 -11.29 7.41 -11.63
N LYS A 97 -11.47 8.48 -10.88
CA LYS A 97 -11.63 9.81 -11.44
C LYS A 97 -10.39 10.24 -12.22
N MET A 98 -9.21 9.98 -11.69
CA MET A 98 -7.96 10.27 -12.39
C MET A 98 -7.90 9.54 -13.72
N LYS A 99 -8.28 8.26 -13.74
CA LYS A 99 -8.29 7.48 -14.96
C LYS A 99 -9.27 8.05 -15.99
N MET A 100 -10.44 8.49 -15.54
CA MET A 100 -11.43 9.10 -16.43
C MET A 100 -10.95 10.42 -17.00
N GLU A 101 -10.09 11.14 -16.29
CA GLU A 101 -9.49 12.39 -16.75
C GLU A 101 -8.18 12.17 -17.50
N GLN A 102 -7.88 10.91 -17.84
CA GLN A 102 -6.67 10.51 -18.58
C GLN A 102 -5.38 10.77 -17.79
N GLU A 103 -5.48 10.81 -16.49
CA GLU A 103 -4.32 10.85 -15.61
C GLU A 103 -3.95 9.44 -15.17
N ASP A 104 -2.66 9.21 -14.88
CA ASP A 104 -2.19 7.90 -14.45
C ASP A 104 -2.53 7.67 -12.96
N PRO A 105 -3.37 6.67 -12.64
CA PRO A 105 -3.70 6.39 -11.24
C PRO A 105 -2.50 6.02 -10.38
N ALA A 106 -1.40 5.56 -10.99
CA ALA A 106 -0.19 5.24 -10.23
C ALA A 106 0.39 6.47 -9.53
N ASN A 107 0.09 7.67 -10.01
CA ASN A 107 0.50 8.90 -9.33
C ASN A 107 -0.19 9.05 -7.98
N TYR A 108 -1.42 8.56 -7.86
CA TYR A 108 -2.12 8.56 -6.57
C TYR A 108 -1.43 7.62 -5.58
N LEU A 109 -0.99 6.45 -6.05
CA LEU A 109 -0.24 5.51 -5.25
C LEU A 109 1.09 6.10 -4.78
N LEU A 110 1.76 6.82 -5.67
CA LEU A 110 3.02 7.47 -5.34
C LEU A 110 2.83 8.54 -4.27
N ASN A 111 1.76 9.33 -4.36
CA ASN A 111 1.45 10.33 -3.35
C ASN A 111 1.17 9.68 -1.99
N LYS A 112 0.46 8.56 -1.97
CA LYS A 112 0.21 7.81 -0.73
C LYS A 112 1.52 7.32 -0.11
N LEU A 113 2.42 6.82 -0.93
CA LEU A 113 3.73 6.37 -0.46
C LEU A 113 4.55 7.54 0.11
N ASP A 114 4.56 8.66 -0.60
CA ASP A 114 5.29 9.84 -0.15
C ASP A 114 4.75 10.34 1.19
N ASP A 115 3.43 10.40 1.36
CA ASP A 115 2.83 10.81 2.62
C ASP A 115 3.25 9.89 3.77
N LEU A 116 3.25 8.58 3.53
CA LEU A 116 3.65 7.62 4.54
C LEU A 116 5.11 7.79 4.93
N LEU A 117 6.00 7.96 3.94
CA LEU A 117 7.43 8.15 4.20
C LEU A 117 7.71 9.45 4.95
N LEU A 118 7.01 10.52 4.59
CA LEU A 118 7.18 11.82 5.26
C LEU A 118 6.69 11.79 6.71
N GLU A 119 5.73 10.94 7.02
CA GLU A 119 5.17 10.86 8.36
C GLU A 119 5.91 9.91 9.30
N LEU A 120 6.90 9.15 8.79
CA LEU A 120 7.63 8.20 9.63
C LEU A 120 8.37 8.85 10.78
N GLU A 121 8.78 10.09 10.63
CA GLU A 121 9.57 10.80 11.65
C GLU A 121 8.71 11.52 12.69
N LYS A 122 7.42 11.48 12.55
CA LYS A 122 6.50 12.16 13.48
C LYS A 122 6.11 11.28 14.66
#